data_cfca0f984eefdd43fa013048d1e75b4b
#
_entry.id   cfca0f984eefdd43fa013048d1e75b4b
#
_cell.length_a   1.000
_cell.length_b   1.000
_cell.length_c   1.000
_cell.angle_alpha   90.00
_cell.angle_beta   90.00
_cell.angle_gamma   90.00
#
_symmetry.space_group_name_H-M   'P 1'
#
loop_
_entity.id
_entity.type
_entity.pdbx_description
1 polymer ?
#
loop_
_entity_poly.entity_id
_entity_poly.type
_entity_poly.pdbx_seq_one_letter_code
_entity_poly.pdbx_strand_id
1 'polypeptide(L)'
;MDKLMITGGIPLQGEIRISGAKNAALPIIVATLLADEPVTIGNIPHLNDITTTMELLGRMGVSLTINERMSIEVDPTTIEHMVAPYELVKTMRASILVLGPLLARHGQAEVSLPGGCAIGSRPVNLHIHGLQAMGAEISVENGYIKARADRLRGAKIVLDVVTVTGTENLMMAATLAQGTTVIENAAKEPEVTDLANFLIAMGARIEGAGTDTLVIEGVERLHGCQYTVLPDRIETGTYLVAAAVTGGKVRLKDTDPGLLDAVLVKLEEAGAVIDSGADWISLDMQGRRPKAVDVSTAPYPAFPTDMQAQFTVLDAVADGQGVITETVFENRFMHVLELQRMGADITLKGNTAFCKGVSTLTGAPVMATDLRASASLVLAGLVAKGQTVVERIYHIDRGYECIEEKLQQLGAQIRRVPS
;
A
#
# COMPACT_ATOMS: atom_id res chain seq x y z
N MET A 1 -21.16 13.14 1.59
CA MET A 1 -19.77 12.63 1.33
C MET A 1 -19.08 13.55 0.34
N ASP A 2 -17.79 13.82 0.53
CA ASP A 2 -17.07 14.70 -0.39
C ASP A 2 -16.87 14.08 -1.77
N LYS A 3 -16.66 14.94 -2.76
CA LYS A 3 -16.36 14.60 -4.15
C LYS A 3 -15.14 15.38 -4.61
N LEU A 4 -14.44 14.90 -5.63
CA LEU A 4 -13.43 15.66 -6.34
C LEU A 4 -14.00 16.15 -7.67
N MET A 5 -13.85 17.44 -7.93
CA MET A 5 -14.18 18.07 -9.20
C MET A 5 -12.90 18.44 -9.92
N ILE A 6 -12.74 17.96 -11.16
CA ILE A 6 -11.51 18.08 -11.93
C ILE A 6 -11.83 18.67 -13.28
N THR A 7 -11.14 19.74 -13.66
CA THR A 7 -11.16 20.29 -15.02
C THR A 7 -9.82 19.93 -15.69
N GLY A 8 -9.87 19.11 -16.73
CA GLY A 8 -8.68 18.61 -17.40
C GLY A 8 -8.08 19.58 -18.41
N GLY A 9 -6.94 19.20 -18.97
CA GLY A 9 -6.30 19.91 -20.08
C GLY A 9 -5.09 20.76 -19.72
N ILE A 10 -4.64 20.74 -18.46
CA ILE A 10 -3.47 21.49 -18.01
C ILE A 10 -2.31 20.53 -17.81
N PRO A 11 -1.16 20.71 -18.52
CA PRO A 11 0.06 19.97 -18.23
C PRO A 11 0.54 20.25 -16.81
N LEU A 12 0.84 19.20 -16.03
CA LEU A 12 1.37 19.38 -14.69
C LEU A 12 2.78 19.92 -14.72
N GLN A 13 3.07 20.87 -13.85
CA GLN A 13 4.40 21.47 -13.66
C GLN A 13 4.66 21.77 -12.20
N GLY A 14 5.90 21.56 -11.76
CA GLY A 14 6.32 21.95 -10.43
C GLY A 14 6.94 20.82 -9.63
N GLU A 15 6.89 20.99 -8.33
CA GLU A 15 7.57 20.14 -7.37
C GLU A 15 6.64 19.84 -6.20
N ILE A 16 6.59 18.57 -5.77
CA ILE A 16 5.89 18.13 -4.57
C ILE A 16 6.76 17.18 -3.76
N ARG A 17 6.41 17.06 -2.48
CA ARG A 17 6.98 16.08 -1.57
C ARG A 17 6.14 14.81 -1.55
N ILE A 18 6.79 13.65 -1.51
CA ILE A 18 6.16 12.35 -1.35
C ILE A 18 5.99 12.03 0.15
N SER A 19 4.85 11.49 0.50
CA SER A 19 4.53 11.07 1.86
C SER A 19 5.15 9.73 2.20
N GLY A 20 5.20 9.40 3.50
CA GLY A 20 5.57 8.07 3.96
C GLY A 20 4.67 6.98 3.39
N ALA A 21 5.22 5.78 3.21
CA ALA A 21 4.51 4.66 2.63
C ALA A 21 3.42 4.13 3.56
N LYS A 22 2.18 4.16 3.10
CA LYS A 22 1.04 3.55 3.78
C LYS A 22 1.30 2.09 4.16
N ASN A 23 1.71 1.30 3.16
CA ASN A 23 1.89 -0.15 3.30
C ASN A 23 3.11 -0.54 4.15
N ALA A 24 3.98 0.41 4.47
CA ALA A 24 5.04 0.25 5.47
C ALA A 24 4.61 0.76 6.85
N ALA A 25 3.94 1.90 6.91
CA ALA A 25 3.49 2.51 8.15
C ALA A 25 2.52 1.59 8.93
N LEU A 26 1.56 0.96 8.25
CA LEU A 26 0.58 0.08 8.90
C LEU A 26 1.24 -1.09 9.67
N PRO A 27 2.08 -1.94 9.06
CA PRO A 27 2.73 -3.02 9.79
C PRO A 27 3.73 -2.50 10.85
N ILE A 28 4.42 -1.39 10.61
CA ILE A 28 5.36 -0.79 11.57
C ILE A 28 4.64 -0.30 12.83
N ILE A 29 3.50 0.39 12.68
CA ILE A 29 2.69 0.82 13.82
C ILE A 29 2.21 -0.39 14.63
N VAL A 30 1.74 -1.44 13.96
CA VAL A 30 1.32 -2.68 14.62
C VAL A 30 2.48 -3.38 15.31
N ALA A 31 3.66 -3.40 14.70
CA ALA A 31 4.85 -4.03 15.25
C ALA A 31 5.34 -3.37 16.58
N THR A 32 4.92 -2.15 16.86
CA THR A 32 5.21 -1.51 18.17
C THR A 32 4.65 -2.31 19.34
N LEU A 33 3.60 -3.11 19.12
CA LEU A 33 3.04 -4.02 20.14
C LEU A 33 4.06 -5.05 20.68
N LEU A 34 5.12 -5.32 19.93
CA LEU A 34 6.20 -6.24 20.34
C LEU A 34 7.18 -5.62 21.33
N ALA A 35 7.26 -4.29 21.40
CA ALA A 35 8.20 -3.60 22.27
C ALA A 35 7.72 -3.55 23.73
N ASP A 36 8.65 -3.47 24.65
CA ASP A 36 8.40 -3.27 26.08
C ASP A 36 8.72 -1.84 26.57
N GLU A 37 8.94 -0.94 25.62
CA GLU A 37 9.21 0.49 25.84
C GLU A 37 8.50 1.32 24.78
N PRO A 38 8.29 2.64 25.01
CA PRO A 38 7.74 3.53 23.99
C PRO A 38 8.57 3.57 22.70
N VAL A 39 7.88 3.70 21.58
CA VAL A 39 8.46 3.75 20.22
C VAL A 39 8.01 5.02 19.52
N THR A 40 8.93 5.71 18.86
CA THR A 40 8.62 6.89 18.04
C THR A 40 8.80 6.57 16.57
N ILE A 41 7.76 6.79 15.76
CA ILE A 41 7.77 6.53 14.32
C ILE A 41 7.51 7.84 13.57
N GLY A 42 8.47 8.23 12.72
CA GLY A 42 8.39 9.43 11.87
C GLY A 42 7.96 9.11 10.44
N ASN A 43 7.65 10.18 9.70
CA ASN A 43 7.20 10.12 8.31
C ASN A 43 5.92 9.29 8.12
N ILE A 44 4.98 9.42 9.05
CA ILE A 44 3.68 8.75 8.98
C ILE A 44 2.74 9.54 8.05
N PRO A 45 2.15 8.91 7.03
CA PRO A 45 1.20 9.59 6.17
C PRO A 45 -0.12 9.84 6.89
N HIS A 46 -0.77 10.96 6.59
CA HIS A 46 -2.08 11.28 7.15
C HIS A 46 -3.20 10.65 6.31
N LEU A 47 -3.55 9.42 6.62
CA LEU A 47 -4.51 8.59 5.88
C LEU A 47 -5.55 7.98 6.81
N ASN A 48 -6.75 7.71 6.27
CA ASN A 48 -7.82 7.07 7.02
C ASN A 48 -7.41 5.71 7.60
N ASP A 49 -6.65 4.90 6.86
CA ASP A 49 -6.18 3.60 7.34
C ASP A 49 -5.19 3.72 8.51
N ILE A 50 -4.38 4.78 8.55
CA ILE A 50 -3.49 5.08 9.69
C ILE A 50 -4.33 5.44 10.92
N THR A 51 -5.32 6.31 10.77
CA THR A 51 -6.25 6.68 11.85
C THR A 51 -6.98 5.46 12.39
N THR A 52 -7.48 4.58 11.51
CA THR A 52 -8.13 3.33 11.90
C THR A 52 -7.19 2.39 12.68
N THR A 53 -5.92 2.30 12.25
CA THR A 53 -4.91 1.50 12.98
C THR A 53 -4.67 2.06 14.37
N MET A 54 -4.54 3.38 14.49
CA MET A 54 -4.35 4.04 15.78
C MET A 54 -5.58 3.85 16.69
N GLU A 55 -6.79 3.94 16.12
CA GLU A 55 -8.03 3.64 16.86
C GLU A 55 -8.07 2.20 17.35
N LEU A 56 -7.64 1.25 16.52
CA LEU A 56 -7.54 -0.16 16.89
C LEU A 56 -6.62 -0.37 18.09
N LEU A 57 -5.40 0.19 18.03
CA LEU A 57 -4.46 0.09 19.14
C LEU A 57 -4.97 0.83 20.39
N GLY A 58 -5.58 1.99 20.22
CA GLY A 58 -6.19 2.73 21.32
C GLY A 58 -7.31 1.96 22.03
N ARG A 59 -8.14 1.22 21.28
CA ARG A 59 -9.16 0.33 21.86
C ARG A 59 -8.59 -0.88 22.61
N MET A 60 -7.37 -1.25 22.27
CA MET A 60 -6.61 -2.26 23.03
C MET A 60 -6.00 -1.70 24.32
N GLY A 61 -6.09 -0.39 24.57
CA GLY A 61 -5.51 0.30 25.72
C GLY A 61 -4.14 0.91 25.44
N VAL A 62 -3.61 0.82 24.24
CA VAL A 62 -2.32 1.40 23.85
C VAL A 62 -2.39 2.91 23.83
N SER A 63 -1.47 3.60 24.51
CA SER A 63 -1.36 5.06 24.46
C SER A 63 -0.61 5.49 23.19
N LEU A 64 -1.24 6.40 22.44
CA LEU A 64 -0.65 6.96 21.22
C LEU A 64 -0.72 8.49 21.28
N THR A 65 0.38 9.14 20.90
CA THR A 65 0.46 10.60 20.80
C THR A 65 1.00 10.99 19.44
N ILE A 66 0.34 11.90 18.76
CA ILE A 66 0.80 12.47 17.49
C ILE A 66 1.43 13.82 17.78
N ASN A 67 2.62 14.08 17.24
CA ASN A 67 3.26 15.38 17.32
C ASN A 67 3.08 16.20 16.03
N GLU A 68 3.44 17.49 16.10
CA GLU A 68 3.31 18.43 14.98
C GLU A 68 4.17 18.08 13.74
N ARG A 69 5.13 17.17 13.88
CA ARG A 69 6.02 16.72 12.79
C ARG A 69 5.54 15.42 12.13
N MET A 70 4.27 15.05 12.31
CA MET A 70 3.72 13.79 11.79
C MET A 70 4.48 12.55 12.28
N SER A 71 5.01 12.61 13.49
CA SER A 71 5.52 11.44 14.20
C SER A 71 4.51 10.96 15.22
N ILE A 72 4.45 9.64 15.39
CA ILE A 72 3.60 8.98 16.37
C ILE A 72 4.50 8.40 17.46
N GLU A 73 4.21 8.72 18.71
CA GLU A 73 4.75 8.00 19.85
C GLU A 73 3.74 6.97 20.34
N VAL A 74 4.15 5.71 20.41
CA VAL A 74 3.33 4.57 20.83
C VAL A 74 3.92 3.99 22.11
N ASP A 75 3.11 3.93 23.15
CA ASP A 75 3.48 3.22 24.38
C ASP A 75 2.72 1.89 24.46
N PRO A 76 3.32 0.78 24.03
CA PRO A 76 2.68 -0.53 24.05
C PRO A 76 2.60 -1.16 25.44
N THR A 77 3.23 -0.56 26.45
CA THR A 77 3.19 -1.07 27.83
C THR A 77 1.83 -0.86 28.48
N THR A 78 1.01 0.02 27.93
CA THR A 78 -0.33 0.34 28.45
C THR A 78 -1.44 -0.57 27.95
N ILE A 79 -1.13 -1.55 27.09
CA ILE A 79 -2.13 -2.46 26.50
C ILE A 79 -2.88 -3.24 27.57
N GLU A 80 -4.20 -3.34 27.43
CA GLU A 80 -5.10 -4.02 28.38
C GLU A 80 -5.88 -5.17 27.70
N HIS A 81 -6.18 -5.03 26.41
CA HIS A 81 -7.06 -5.95 25.68
C HIS A 81 -6.39 -6.50 24.43
N MET A 82 -6.35 -7.82 24.27
CA MET A 82 -5.76 -8.53 23.13
C MET A 82 -6.85 -8.92 22.10
N VAL A 83 -7.76 -7.97 21.83
CA VAL A 83 -8.92 -8.20 20.94
C VAL A 83 -8.97 -7.14 19.85
N ALA A 84 -9.05 -7.59 18.59
CA ALA A 84 -9.33 -6.76 17.42
C ALA A 84 -10.79 -6.97 16.97
N PRO A 85 -11.70 -6.02 17.26
CA PRO A 85 -13.12 -6.19 17.06
C PRO A 85 -13.54 -6.06 15.59
N TYR A 86 -14.61 -6.76 15.21
CA TYR A 86 -15.18 -6.75 13.86
C TYR A 86 -15.39 -5.34 13.29
N GLU A 87 -15.88 -4.42 14.10
CA GLU A 87 -16.21 -3.05 13.65
C GLU A 87 -15.02 -2.29 13.05
N LEU A 88 -13.80 -2.55 13.51
CA LEU A 88 -12.58 -1.96 12.97
C LEU A 88 -11.93 -2.84 11.88
N VAL A 89 -11.92 -4.17 12.08
CA VAL A 89 -11.31 -5.11 11.12
C VAL A 89 -12.05 -5.11 9.78
N LYS A 90 -13.39 -4.99 9.79
CA LYS A 90 -14.19 -4.95 8.55
C LYS A 90 -13.85 -3.77 7.63
N THR A 91 -13.38 -2.67 8.20
CA THR A 91 -13.05 -1.45 7.44
C THR A 91 -11.62 -1.47 6.90
N MET A 92 -10.72 -2.24 7.54
CA MET A 92 -9.33 -2.31 7.17
C MET A 92 -8.77 -3.71 7.35
N ARG A 93 -8.53 -4.40 6.23
CA ARG A 93 -8.07 -5.79 6.22
C ARG A 93 -6.68 -5.97 6.88
N ALA A 94 -5.82 -4.97 6.83
CA ALA A 94 -4.50 -4.98 7.47
C ALA A 94 -4.57 -5.17 9.00
N SER A 95 -5.75 -5.01 9.62
CA SER A 95 -5.95 -5.27 11.05
C SER A 95 -5.61 -6.70 11.47
N ILE A 96 -5.56 -7.66 10.53
CA ILE A 96 -5.09 -9.03 10.79
C ILE A 96 -3.63 -9.08 11.28
N LEU A 97 -2.83 -8.06 10.99
CA LEU A 97 -1.43 -7.98 11.38
C LEU A 97 -1.20 -7.92 12.88
N VAL A 98 -2.21 -7.57 13.69
CA VAL A 98 -2.08 -7.60 15.15
C VAL A 98 -2.00 -9.01 15.72
N LEU A 99 -2.40 -10.02 14.95
CA LEU A 99 -2.46 -11.42 15.40
C LEU A 99 -1.08 -11.94 15.84
N GLY A 100 -0.06 -11.78 15.00
CA GLY A 100 1.30 -12.23 15.29
C GLY A 100 1.90 -11.54 16.51
N PRO A 101 1.94 -10.21 16.56
CA PRO A 101 2.48 -9.46 17.71
C PRO A 101 1.78 -9.76 19.03
N LEU A 102 0.46 -9.80 19.06
CA LEU A 102 -0.30 -10.11 20.28
C LEU A 102 0.02 -11.52 20.78
N LEU A 103 0.03 -12.49 19.88
CA LEU A 103 0.30 -13.87 20.23
C LEU A 103 1.76 -14.04 20.72
N ALA A 104 2.73 -13.42 20.03
CA ALA A 104 4.14 -13.52 20.36
C ALA A 104 4.49 -12.92 21.72
N ARG A 105 3.90 -11.76 22.05
CA ARG A 105 4.24 -11.05 23.28
C ARG A 105 3.32 -11.41 24.44
N HIS A 106 2.02 -11.59 24.20
CA HIS A 106 1.02 -11.77 25.26
C HIS A 106 0.48 -13.19 25.35
N GLY A 107 0.87 -14.09 24.43
CA GLY A 107 0.45 -15.49 24.43
C GLY A 107 -1.01 -15.71 24.06
N GLN A 108 -1.74 -14.68 23.72
CA GLN A 108 -3.15 -14.76 23.31
C GLN A 108 -3.54 -13.63 22.38
N ALA A 109 -4.48 -13.93 21.47
CA ALA A 109 -5.07 -12.94 20.57
C ALA A 109 -6.46 -13.39 20.16
N GLU A 110 -7.38 -12.45 20.06
CA GLU A 110 -8.71 -12.65 19.48
C GLU A 110 -8.93 -11.60 18.39
N VAL A 111 -8.90 -12.01 17.13
CA VAL A 111 -8.92 -11.12 15.98
C VAL A 111 -10.09 -11.50 15.08
N SER A 112 -10.97 -10.54 14.78
CA SER A 112 -12.05 -10.77 13.83
C SER A 112 -11.49 -11.18 12.47
N LEU A 113 -12.16 -12.11 11.80
CA LEU A 113 -11.88 -12.40 10.40
C LEU A 113 -12.13 -11.13 9.57
N PRO A 114 -11.22 -10.78 8.66
CA PRO A 114 -11.47 -9.68 7.74
C PRO A 114 -12.59 -10.05 6.77
N GLY A 115 -13.43 -9.08 6.42
CA GLY A 115 -14.47 -9.23 5.40
C GLY A 115 -13.91 -9.55 4.02
N GLY A 116 -14.79 -9.79 3.06
CA GLY A 116 -14.42 -10.00 1.65
C GLY A 116 -13.65 -8.80 1.07
N CYS A 117 -12.88 -9.06 0.02
CA CYS A 117 -12.15 -8.03 -0.72
C CYS A 117 -12.72 -7.92 -2.14
N ALA A 118 -13.03 -6.70 -2.57
CA ALA A 118 -13.59 -6.45 -3.90
C ALA A 118 -12.61 -6.78 -5.04
N ILE A 119 -11.31 -6.75 -4.78
CA ILE A 119 -10.27 -6.95 -5.81
C ILE A 119 -9.78 -8.39 -5.93
N GLY A 120 -10.22 -9.30 -5.05
CA GLY A 120 -9.85 -10.71 -5.13
C GLY A 120 -9.77 -11.43 -3.80
N SER A 121 -9.51 -12.74 -3.86
CA SER A 121 -9.35 -13.59 -2.70
C SER A 121 -8.05 -13.30 -1.95
N ARG A 122 -8.14 -13.14 -0.64
CA ARG A 122 -6.98 -12.94 0.25
C ARG A 122 -7.14 -13.81 1.49
N PRO A 123 -6.86 -15.10 1.39
CA PRO A 123 -7.07 -16.02 2.48
C PRO A 123 -6.17 -15.73 3.68
N VAL A 124 -6.71 -15.87 4.89
CA VAL A 124 -5.94 -15.70 6.14
C VAL A 124 -5.36 -17.02 6.64
N ASN A 125 -5.67 -18.13 5.99
CA ASN A 125 -5.21 -19.46 6.37
C ASN A 125 -3.68 -19.59 6.36
N LEU A 126 -2.96 -18.86 5.51
CA LEU A 126 -1.49 -18.84 5.53
C LEU A 126 -0.93 -18.28 6.85
N HIS A 127 -1.56 -17.24 7.39
CA HIS A 127 -1.22 -16.71 8.72
C HIS A 127 -1.46 -17.74 9.80
N ILE A 128 -2.63 -18.41 9.77
CA ILE A 128 -3.03 -19.42 10.76
C ILE A 128 -2.10 -20.61 10.70
N HIS A 129 -1.86 -21.17 9.51
CA HIS A 129 -0.98 -22.34 9.35
C HIS A 129 0.46 -22.05 9.80
N GLY A 130 0.99 -20.88 9.47
CA GLY A 130 2.33 -20.48 9.91
C GLY A 130 2.44 -20.37 11.43
N LEU A 131 1.47 -19.77 12.09
CA LEU A 131 1.44 -19.64 13.55
C LEU A 131 1.21 -21.02 14.23
N GLN A 132 0.40 -21.88 13.65
CA GLN A 132 0.24 -23.26 14.12
C GLN A 132 1.54 -24.06 14.02
N ALA A 133 2.29 -23.90 12.93
CA ALA A 133 3.62 -24.50 12.78
C ALA A 133 4.60 -24.02 13.87
N MET A 134 4.41 -22.80 14.38
CA MET A 134 5.16 -22.23 15.50
C MET A 134 4.62 -22.65 16.87
N GLY A 135 3.64 -23.56 16.93
CA GLY A 135 3.11 -24.12 18.17
C GLY A 135 1.88 -23.40 18.73
N ALA A 136 1.26 -22.50 17.99
CA ALA A 136 0.03 -21.85 18.42
C ALA A 136 -1.18 -22.80 18.32
N GLU A 137 -2.03 -22.75 19.33
CA GLU A 137 -3.38 -23.33 19.30
C GLU A 137 -4.34 -22.27 18.73
N ILE A 138 -4.96 -22.58 17.60
CA ILE A 138 -5.84 -21.62 16.91
C ILE A 138 -7.17 -22.28 16.57
N SER A 139 -8.27 -21.61 16.94
CA SER A 139 -9.63 -21.93 16.51
C SER A 139 -10.27 -20.71 15.83
N VAL A 140 -11.26 -20.99 14.98
CA VAL A 140 -12.11 -19.95 14.39
C VAL A 140 -13.53 -20.16 14.89
N GLU A 141 -14.01 -19.21 15.69
CA GLU A 141 -15.32 -19.29 16.34
C GLU A 141 -16.03 -17.94 16.23
N ASN A 142 -17.31 -17.98 15.83
CA ASN A 142 -18.16 -16.78 15.72
C ASN A 142 -17.56 -15.65 14.87
N GLY A 143 -16.78 -16.00 13.83
CA GLY A 143 -16.11 -15.04 12.97
C GLY A 143 -14.81 -14.45 13.54
N TYR A 144 -14.29 -15.01 14.64
CA TYR A 144 -13.04 -14.61 15.26
C TYR A 144 -11.99 -15.70 15.20
N ILE A 145 -10.75 -15.31 14.93
CA ILE A 145 -9.55 -16.14 15.12
C ILE A 145 -9.19 -16.03 16.60
N LYS A 146 -9.20 -17.14 17.32
CA LYS A 146 -8.75 -17.22 18.70
C LYS A 146 -7.46 -18.00 18.76
N ALA A 147 -6.39 -17.37 19.20
CA ALA A 147 -5.05 -17.92 19.21
C ALA A 147 -4.45 -17.93 20.63
N ARG A 148 -3.74 -18.99 20.97
CA ARG A 148 -3.01 -19.14 22.23
C ARG A 148 -1.67 -19.84 22.02
N ALA A 149 -0.67 -19.42 22.76
CA ALA A 149 0.61 -20.10 22.91
C ALA A 149 1.27 -19.64 24.21
N ASP A 150 1.86 -20.54 24.97
CA ASP A 150 2.67 -20.14 26.13
C ASP A 150 3.89 -19.36 25.66
N ARG A 151 4.57 -19.87 24.65
CA ARG A 151 5.61 -19.18 23.87
C ARG A 151 5.69 -19.83 22.49
N LEU A 152 5.72 -19.02 21.45
CA LEU A 152 5.94 -19.52 20.09
C LEU A 152 7.33 -20.14 19.96
N ARG A 153 7.47 -21.12 19.09
CA ARG A 153 8.72 -21.83 18.80
C ARG A 153 9.11 -21.60 17.35
N GLY A 154 10.42 -21.45 17.11
CA GLY A 154 10.96 -21.37 15.78
C GLY A 154 10.54 -22.58 14.93
N ALA A 155 10.23 -22.34 13.68
CA ALA A 155 9.78 -23.34 12.72
C ALA A 155 10.28 -23.01 11.33
N LYS A 156 10.31 -24.04 10.46
CA LYS A 156 10.45 -23.84 9.02
C LYS A 156 9.06 -23.71 8.41
N ILE A 157 8.81 -22.55 7.79
CA ILE A 157 7.52 -22.23 7.17
C ILE A 157 7.77 -22.00 5.68
N VAL A 158 7.09 -22.76 4.81
CA VAL A 158 7.10 -22.54 3.37
C VAL A 158 5.73 -21.99 2.98
N LEU A 159 5.71 -20.80 2.42
CA LEU A 159 4.47 -20.17 1.97
C LEU A 159 4.11 -20.70 0.57
N ASP A 160 2.93 -21.25 0.42
CA ASP A 160 2.44 -21.79 -0.86
C ASP A 160 2.28 -20.68 -1.91
N VAL A 161 1.97 -19.48 -1.45
CA VAL A 161 1.80 -18.29 -2.27
C VAL A 161 2.54 -17.14 -1.61
N VAL A 162 3.19 -16.29 -2.41
CA VAL A 162 3.79 -15.05 -1.90
C VAL A 162 2.70 -14.16 -1.35
N THR A 163 2.80 -13.81 -0.08
CA THR A 163 1.87 -12.94 0.61
C THR A 163 2.61 -11.90 1.45
N VAL A 164 2.32 -10.62 1.22
CA VAL A 164 2.92 -9.51 1.96
C VAL A 164 2.52 -9.58 3.43
N THR A 165 1.22 -9.54 3.72
CA THR A 165 0.73 -9.54 5.10
C THR A 165 1.01 -10.85 5.84
N GLY A 166 1.01 -11.99 5.14
CA GLY A 166 1.40 -13.28 5.72
C GLY A 166 2.87 -13.29 6.14
N THR A 167 3.76 -12.81 5.28
CA THR A 167 5.19 -12.67 5.58
C THR A 167 5.41 -11.74 6.77
N GLU A 168 4.76 -10.58 6.77
CA GLU A 168 4.86 -9.58 7.83
C GLU A 168 4.40 -10.14 9.19
N ASN A 169 3.25 -10.76 9.21
CA ASN A 169 2.65 -11.31 10.44
C ASN A 169 3.54 -12.42 11.05
N LEU A 170 4.01 -13.35 10.22
CA LEU A 170 4.89 -14.43 10.67
C LEU A 170 6.28 -13.94 11.08
N MET A 171 6.83 -12.95 10.36
CA MET A 171 8.10 -12.31 10.71
C MET A 171 8.00 -11.63 12.08
N MET A 172 6.94 -10.87 12.33
CA MET A 172 6.71 -10.24 13.64
C MET A 172 6.58 -11.27 14.75
N ALA A 173 5.79 -12.31 14.53
CA ALA A 173 5.62 -13.39 15.51
C ALA A 173 6.93 -14.12 15.83
N ALA A 174 7.78 -14.31 14.84
CA ALA A 174 9.06 -15.02 15.00
C ALA A 174 10.09 -14.27 15.82
N THR A 175 9.99 -12.93 15.95
CA THR A 175 10.98 -12.11 16.69
C THR A 175 11.11 -12.48 18.16
N LEU A 176 10.03 -12.93 18.79
CA LEU A 176 10.01 -13.32 20.21
C LEU A 176 9.85 -14.84 20.42
N ALA A 177 9.86 -15.63 19.35
CA ALA A 177 9.78 -17.08 19.43
C ALA A 177 11.04 -17.69 20.05
N GLN A 178 10.92 -18.87 20.62
CA GLN A 178 12.07 -19.63 21.08
C GLN A 178 12.73 -20.37 19.91
N GLY A 179 13.98 -20.06 19.63
CA GLY A 179 14.74 -20.66 18.53
C GLY A 179 14.67 -19.88 17.23
N THR A 180 14.96 -20.56 16.13
CA THR A 180 15.08 -19.95 14.79
C THR A 180 13.88 -20.29 13.93
N THR A 181 13.32 -19.29 13.27
CA THR A 181 12.28 -19.44 12.26
C THR A 181 12.86 -19.17 10.88
N VAL A 182 12.55 -20.02 9.90
CA VAL A 182 12.88 -19.82 8.50
C VAL A 182 11.59 -19.70 7.71
N ILE A 183 11.41 -18.59 6.99
CA ILE A 183 10.26 -18.37 6.12
C ILE A 183 10.75 -18.42 4.68
N GLU A 184 10.32 -19.42 3.92
CA GLU A 184 10.62 -19.58 2.49
C GLU A 184 9.46 -19.08 1.64
N ASN A 185 9.75 -18.62 0.44
CA ASN A 185 8.82 -17.95 -0.47
C ASN A 185 8.20 -16.68 0.14
N ALA A 186 9.00 -15.96 0.90
CA ALA A 186 8.64 -14.70 1.55
C ALA A 186 8.42 -13.58 0.52
N ALA A 187 7.57 -12.63 0.83
CA ALA A 187 7.41 -11.41 0.06
C ALA A 187 8.69 -10.54 0.15
N LYS A 188 9.03 -9.88 -0.96
CA LYS A 188 10.26 -9.10 -1.12
C LYS A 188 10.02 -7.60 -1.27
N GLU A 189 8.78 -7.16 -1.12
CA GLU A 189 8.39 -5.76 -1.25
C GLU A 189 9.22 -4.87 -0.31
N PRO A 190 9.59 -3.66 -0.74
CA PRO A 190 10.35 -2.71 0.09
C PRO A 190 9.72 -2.45 1.46
N GLU A 191 8.39 -2.49 1.54
CA GLU A 191 7.63 -2.30 2.77
C GLU A 191 7.86 -3.44 3.77
N VAL A 192 8.03 -4.67 3.28
CA VAL A 192 8.41 -5.84 4.11
C VAL A 192 9.83 -5.69 4.63
N THR A 193 10.75 -5.23 3.78
CA THR A 193 12.13 -4.93 4.18
C THR A 193 12.18 -3.81 5.20
N ASP A 194 11.35 -2.79 5.06
CA ASP A 194 11.25 -1.67 6.01
C ASP A 194 10.77 -2.15 7.38
N LEU A 195 9.77 -3.04 7.42
CA LEU A 195 9.34 -3.70 8.66
C LEU A 195 10.47 -4.51 9.31
N ALA A 196 11.22 -5.28 8.52
CA ALA A 196 12.37 -6.02 9.03
C ALA A 196 13.42 -5.09 9.65
N ASN A 197 13.74 -3.98 8.99
CA ASN A 197 14.67 -2.97 9.49
C ASN A 197 14.17 -2.30 10.77
N PHE A 198 12.88 -2.03 10.86
CA PHE A 198 12.25 -1.52 12.07
C PHE A 198 12.36 -2.52 13.25
N LEU A 199 12.06 -3.79 13.00
CA LEU A 199 12.19 -4.85 13.99
C LEU A 199 13.65 -5.00 14.47
N ILE A 200 14.61 -4.93 13.56
CA ILE A 200 16.05 -4.95 13.87
C ILE A 200 16.42 -3.73 14.73
N ALA A 201 15.87 -2.55 14.43
CA ALA A 201 16.09 -1.34 15.23
C ALA A 201 15.57 -1.50 16.69
N MET A 202 14.56 -2.33 16.90
CA MET A 202 14.05 -2.70 18.23
C MET A 202 14.83 -3.84 18.90
N GLY A 203 15.81 -4.43 18.22
CA GLY A 203 16.67 -5.49 18.77
C GLY A 203 16.38 -6.89 18.20
N ALA A 204 15.54 -7.03 17.18
CA ALA A 204 15.33 -8.32 16.52
C ALA A 204 16.56 -8.76 15.72
N ARG A 205 16.69 -10.07 15.51
CA ARG A 205 17.73 -10.70 14.71
C ARG A 205 17.12 -11.33 13.48
N ILE A 206 17.21 -10.62 12.37
CA ILE A 206 16.61 -10.98 11.07
C ILE A 206 17.66 -10.91 9.98
N GLU A 207 17.78 -11.97 9.20
CA GLU A 207 18.61 -12.06 8.00
C GLU A 207 17.73 -12.36 6.78
N GLY A 208 18.19 -11.95 5.60
CA GLY A 208 17.52 -12.23 4.34
C GLY A 208 16.37 -11.27 3.99
N ALA A 209 16.23 -10.13 4.67
CA ALA A 209 15.25 -9.12 4.30
C ALA A 209 15.44 -8.68 2.83
N GLY A 210 14.34 -8.61 2.08
CA GLY A 210 14.37 -8.32 0.64
C GLY A 210 14.68 -9.53 -0.25
N THR A 211 14.87 -10.71 0.33
CA THR A 211 15.01 -11.99 -0.38
C THR A 211 13.78 -12.87 -0.17
N ASP A 212 13.72 -13.99 -0.87
CA ASP A 212 12.63 -14.97 -0.72
C ASP A 212 12.75 -15.84 0.53
N THR A 213 13.85 -15.72 1.28
CA THR A 213 14.09 -16.51 2.49
C THR A 213 14.49 -15.61 3.65
N LEU A 214 13.65 -15.59 4.69
CA LEU A 214 13.90 -14.90 5.94
C LEU A 214 14.35 -15.88 7.01
N VAL A 215 15.38 -15.51 7.74
CA VAL A 215 15.86 -16.26 8.92
C VAL A 215 15.76 -15.34 10.13
N ILE A 216 14.93 -15.71 11.09
CA ILE A 216 14.66 -14.93 12.31
C ILE A 216 15.06 -15.75 13.52
N GLU A 217 16.06 -15.27 14.26
CA GLU A 217 16.42 -15.80 15.55
C GLU A 217 15.63 -15.08 16.64
N GLY A 218 14.80 -15.80 17.38
CA GLY A 218 13.99 -15.23 18.45
C GLY A 218 14.82 -14.64 19.58
N VAL A 219 14.35 -13.53 20.15
CA VAL A 219 14.94 -12.85 21.30
C VAL A 219 13.97 -12.81 22.47
N GLU A 220 14.48 -12.53 23.67
CA GLU A 220 13.64 -12.48 24.88
C GLU A 220 12.79 -11.21 24.96
N ARG A 221 13.28 -10.09 24.43
CA ARG A 221 12.60 -8.80 24.45
C ARG A 221 12.98 -7.94 23.24
N LEU A 222 12.08 -7.04 22.86
CA LEU A 222 12.33 -5.94 21.95
C LEU A 222 12.17 -4.62 22.71
N HIS A 223 13.10 -3.69 22.50
CA HIS A 223 13.11 -2.39 23.15
C HIS A 223 12.50 -1.30 22.27
N GLY A 224 12.31 -0.10 22.80
CA GLY A 224 11.88 1.06 22.05
C GLY A 224 12.96 1.58 21.11
N CYS A 225 12.55 2.32 20.08
CA CYS A 225 13.44 2.99 19.14
C CYS A 225 12.79 4.23 18.54
N GLN A 226 13.58 4.99 17.80
CA GLN A 226 13.09 6.00 16.85
C GLN A 226 13.30 5.46 15.45
N TYR A 227 12.27 5.53 14.60
CA TYR A 227 12.32 5.01 13.25
C TYR A 227 11.59 5.93 12.29
N THR A 228 12.05 5.98 11.04
CA THR A 228 11.42 6.77 9.98
C THR A 228 10.96 5.83 8.87
N VAL A 229 9.68 5.86 8.55
CA VAL A 229 9.06 5.05 7.48
C VAL A 229 9.60 5.50 6.12
N LEU A 230 9.84 4.55 5.22
CA LEU A 230 10.26 4.82 3.84
C LEU A 230 9.19 5.59 3.06
N PRO A 231 9.57 6.30 1.97
CA PRO A 231 8.60 7.02 1.13
C PRO A 231 7.69 6.06 0.36
N ASP A 232 6.47 6.53 0.05
CA ASP A 232 5.47 5.75 -0.71
C ASP A 232 5.82 5.70 -2.21
N ARG A 233 6.35 4.56 -2.66
CA ARG A 233 6.68 4.31 -4.06
C ARG A 233 5.46 4.32 -4.99
N ILE A 234 4.28 3.98 -4.48
CA ILE A 234 3.04 3.97 -5.27
C ILE A 234 2.50 5.39 -5.44
N GLU A 235 2.56 6.21 -4.41
CA GLU A 235 2.29 7.65 -4.53
C GLU A 235 3.25 8.30 -5.52
N THR A 236 4.55 8.02 -5.41
CA THR A 236 5.57 8.47 -6.36
C THR A 236 5.20 8.11 -7.79
N GLY A 237 4.93 6.83 -8.06
CA GLY A 237 4.57 6.34 -9.38
C GLY A 237 3.29 6.98 -9.91
N THR A 238 2.30 7.19 -9.05
CA THR A 238 1.01 7.81 -9.43
C THR A 238 1.21 9.25 -9.91
N TYR A 239 1.99 10.07 -9.22
CA TYR A 239 2.27 11.45 -9.66
C TYR A 239 3.16 11.50 -10.90
N LEU A 240 4.08 10.54 -11.07
CA LEU A 240 4.85 10.43 -12.32
C LEU A 240 3.93 10.11 -13.52
N VAL A 241 2.99 9.17 -13.35
CA VAL A 241 2.00 8.88 -14.41
C VAL A 241 1.10 10.08 -14.67
N ALA A 242 0.68 10.81 -13.64
CA ALA A 242 -0.10 12.04 -13.79
C ALA A 242 0.63 13.08 -14.67
N ALA A 243 1.93 13.26 -14.46
CA ALA A 243 2.75 14.12 -15.31
C ALA A 243 2.87 13.55 -16.73
N ALA A 244 3.07 12.24 -16.87
CA ALA A 244 3.21 11.61 -18.18
C ALA A 244 1.95 11.77 -19.04
N VAL A 245 0.77 11.51 -18.49
CA VAL A 245 -0.50 11.60 -19.26
C VAL A 245 -0.88 13.03 -19.61
N THR A 246 -0.43 14.02 -18.83
CA THR A 246 -0.69 15.45 -19.10
C THR A 246 0.37 16.12 -19.98
N GLY A 247 1.43 15.39 -20.39
CA GLY A 247 2.54 15.98 -21.14
C GLY A 247 3.40 16.93 -20.30
N GLY A 248 3.40 16.75 -18.97
CA GLY A 248 3.96 17.67 -18.00
C GLY A 248 5.44 17.45 -17.68
N LYS A 249 5.90 18.25 -16.72
CA LYS A 249 7.26 18.21 -16.18
C LYS A 249 7.20 18.43 -14.66
N VAL A 250 7.60 17.41 -13.89
CA VAL A 250 7.53 17.46 -12.43
C VAL A 250 8.82 16.98 -11.78
N ARG A 251 9.01 17.41 -10.54
CA ARG A 251 10.03 16.88 -9.64
C ARG A 251 9.39 16.44 -8.34
N LEU A 252 9.64 15.20 -7.94
CA LEU A 252 9.15 14.60 -6.71
C LEU A 252 10.31 14.50 -5.72
N LYS A 253 10.12 15.05 -4.52
CA LYS A 253 11.13 15.07 -3.44
C LYS A 253 10.79 14.08 -2.35
N ASP A 254 11.78 13.77 -1.52
CA ASP A 254 11.69 12.85 -0.39
C ASP A 254 11.15 11.47 -0.83
N THR A 255 11.67 10.99 -1.96
CA THR A 255 11.35 9.68 -2.52
C THR A 255 12.62 8.96 -2.95
N ASP A 256 12.56 7.65 -3.08
CA ASP A 256 13.70 6.81 -3.46
C ASP A 256 13.44 6.16 -4.82
N PRO A 257 14.20 6.51 -5.88
CA PRO A 257 14.03 5.91 -7.20
C PRO A 257 14.28 4.40 -7.22
N GLY A 258 15.14 3.88 -6.34
CA GLY A 258 15.44 2.45 -6.25
C GLY A 258 14.27 1.57 -5.82
N LEU A 259 13.17 2.17 -5.32
CA LEU A 259 11.99 1.42 -4.87
C LEU A 259 11.00 1.08 -5.99
N LEU A 260 11.12 1.69 -7.18
CA LEU A 260 10.13 1.56 -8.25
C LEU A 260 10.74 1.42 -9.66
N ASP A 261 11.82 0.71 -9.79
CA ASP A 261 12.53 0.53 -11.08
C ASP A 261 11.61 0.02 -12.20
N ALA A 262 10.76 -0.97 -11.93
CA ALA A 262 9.84 -1.52 -12.93
C ALA A 262 8.87 -0.47 -13.47
N VAL A 263 8.43 0.46 -12.64
CA VAL A 263 7.55 1.59 -13.04
C VAL A 263 8.33 2.61 -13.86
N LEU A 264 9.55 2.97 -13.43
CA LEU A 264 10.39 3.94 -14.14
C LEU A 264 10.75 3.45 -15.55
N VAL A 265 11.11 2.18 -15.70
CA VAL A 265 11.37 1.56 -17.01
C VAL A 265 10.17 1.69 -17.96
N LYS A 266 8.97 1.43 -17.46
CA LYS A 266 7.74 1.56 -18.27
C LYS A 266 7.42 3.02 -18.64
N LEU A 267 7.70 3.95 -17.76
CA LEU A 267 7.55 5.39 -18.09
C LEU A 267 8.56 5.85 -19.15
N GLU A 268 9.79 5.37 -19.10
CA GLU A 268 10.79 5.62 -20.15
C GLU A 268 10.38 5.00 -21.49
N GLU A 269 9.86 3.77 -21.50
CA GLU A 269 9.26 3.14 -22.69
C GLU A 269 8.10 3.98 -23.26
N ALA A 270 7.31 4.61 -22.39
CA ALA A 270 6.23 5.52 -22.78
C ALA A 270 6.72 6.87 -23.32
N GLY A 271 8.00 7.13 -23.29
CA GLY A 271 8.63 8.33 -23.86
C GLY A 271 8.99 9.41 -22.82
N ALA A 272 8.90 9.14 -21.54
CA ALA A 272 9.31 10.05 -20.49
C ALA A 272 10.84 10.17 -20.41
N VAL A 273 11.33 11.40 -20.19
CA VAL A 273 12.70 11.65 -19.82
C VAL A 273 12.77 11.71 -18.30
N ILE A 274 13.46 10.77 -17.70
CA ILE A 274 13.56 10.63 -16.24
C ILE A 274 14.99 10.94 -15.81
N ASP A 275 15.14 11.77 -14.78
CA ASP A 275 16.36 11.98 -14.04
C ASP A 275 16.10 11.77 -12.56
N SER A 276 17.11 11.39 -11.79
CA SER A 276 16.96 11.09 -10.37
C SER A 276 18.22 11.33 -9.58
N GLY A 277 18.05 11.60 -8.29
CA GLY A 277 19.10 11.62 -7.28
C GLY A 277 18.82 10.60 -6.19
N ALA A 278 19.50 10.75 -5.06
CA ALA A 278 19.32 9.85 -3.92
C ALA A 278 17.90 9.90 -3.33
N ASP A 279 17.28 11.07 -3.34
CA ASP A 279 16.01 11.35 -2.67
C ASP A 279 15.00 12.14 -3.53
N TRP A 280 15.18 12.14 -4.83
CA TRP A 280 14.28 12.81 -5.77
C TRP A 280 14.22 12.11 -7.13
N ILE A 281 13.09 12.31 -7.84
CA ILE A 281 12.87 11.89 -9.22
C ILE A 281 12.25 13.06 -9.98
N SER A 282 12.72 13.31 -11.18
CA SER A 282 12.08 14.22 -12.13
C SER A 282 11.63 13.48 -13.38
N LEU A 283 10.51 13.90 -13.93
CA LEU A 283 9.98 13.39 -15.18
C LEU A 283 9.61 14.56 -16.08
N ASP A 284 10.01 14.49 -17.34
CA ASP A 284 9.69 15.50 -18.36
C ASP A 284 9.16 14.79 -19.63
N MET A 285 7.91 15.02 -19.97
CA MET A 285 7.32 14.53 -21.22
C MET A 285 7.61 15.45 -22.41
N GLN A 286 8.20 16.62 -22.19
CA GLN A 286 8.47 17.61 -23.24
C GLN A 286 7.22 17.96 -24.07
N GLY A 287 6.05 18.01 -23.43
CA GLY A 287 4.77 18.29 -24.07
C GLY A 287 4.25 17.17 -25.00
N ARG A 288 4.89 16.00 -25.00
CA ARG A 288 4.54 14.90 -25.88
C ARG A 288 3.47 14.00 -25.26
N ARG A 289 2.66 13.40 -26.14
CA ARG A 289 1.74 12.32 -25.77
C ARG A 289 2.52 11.05 -25.43
N PRO A 290 2.16 10.30 -24.37
CA PRO A 290 2.83 9.04 -24.08
C PRO A 290 2.58 8.00 -25.19
N LYS A 291 3.52 7.07 -25.34
CA LYS A 291 3.36 5.85 -26.13
C LYS A 291 2.75 4.77 -25.26
N ALA A 292 1.92 3.92 -25.84
CA ALA A 292 1.35 2.77 -25.15
C ALA A 292 2.44 1.76 -24.77
N VAL A 293 2.26 1.11 -23.61
CA VAL A 293 3.20 0.13 -23.06
C VAL A 293 2.45 -1.13 -22.58
N ASP A 294 3.12 -2.27 -22.67
CA ASP A 294 2.60 -3.52 -22.13
C ASP A 294 3.06 -3.69 -20.68
N VAL A 295 2.14 -4.07 -19.80
CA VAL A 295 2.38 -4.27 -18.38
C VAL A 295 1.81 -5.61 -17.94
N SER A 296 2.59 -6.36 -17.16
CA SER A 296 2.11 -7.54 -16.44
C SER A 296 2.47 -7.39 -14.96
N THR A 297 1.47 -7.42 -14.10
CA THR A 297 1.69 -7.33 -12.65
C THR A 297 2.23 -8.63 -12.09
N ALA A 298 3.12 -8.53 -11.12
CA ALA A 298 3.65 -9.66 -10.37
C ALA A 298 4.26 -9.17 -9.04
N PRO A 299 4.55 -10.05 -8.09
CA PRO A 299 5.25 -9.67 -6.87
C PRO A 299 6.57 -8.95 -7.13
N TYR A 300 6.92 -8.03 -6.22
CA TYR A 300 8.17 -7.27 -6.29
C TYR A 300 9.39 -8.20 -6.52
N PRO A 301 10.38 -7.85 -7.35
CA PRO A 301 10.61 -6.52 -7.96
C PRO A 301 9.93 -6.30 -9.31
N ALA A 302 9.00 -7.16 -9.72
CA ALA A 302 8.24 -6.97 -10.93
C ALA A 302 7.24 -5.80 -10.79
N PHE A 303 6.45 -5.58 -11.85
CA PHE A 303 5.53 -4.44 -11.90
C PHE A 303 4.42 -4.56 -10.84
N PRO A 304 4.25 -3.58 -9.94
CA PRO A 304 3.31 -3.69 -8.83
C PRO A 304 1.84 -3.57 -9.27
N THR A 305 0.99 -4.44 -8.73
CA THR A 305 -0.45 -4.39 -8.96
C THR A 305 -1.08 -3.04 -8.55
N ASP A 306 -0.51 -2.35 -7.58
CA ASP A 306 -0.97 -1.03 -7.11
C ASP A 306 -0.72 0.09 -8.14
N MET A 307 0.03 -0.16 -9.20
CA MET A 307 0.25 0.76 -10.33
C MET A 307 -0.49 0.36 -11.60
N GLN A 308 -1.22 -0.76 -11.60
CA GLN A 308 -1.91 -1.27 -12.77
C GLN A 308 -2.93 -0.26 -13.34
N ALA A 309 -3.78 0.29 -12.48
CA ALA A 309 -4.85 1.19 -12.92
C ALA A 309 -4.31 2.51 -13.49
N GLN A 310 -3.23 3.04 -12.95
CA GLN A 310 -2.57 4.25 -13.44
C GLN A 310 -2.03 4.04 -14.87
N PHE A 311 -1.40 2.88 -15.12
CA PHE A 311 -0.93 2.54 -16.47
C PHE A 311 -2.07 2.19 -17.43
N THR A 312 -3.20 1.69 -16.93
CA THR A 312 -4.40 1.54 -17.73
C THR A 312 -4.89 2.90 -18.28
N VAL A 313 -4.85 3.95 -17.47
CA VAL A 313 -5.15 5.31 -17.93
C VAL A 313 -4.10 5.82 -18.91
N LEU A 314 -2.83 5.58 -18.65
CA LEU A 314 -1.75 5.97 -19.55
C LEU A 314 -2.00 5.38 -20.95
N ASP A 315 -2.27 4.08 -21.04
CA ASP A 315 -2.55 3.41 -22.30
C ASP A 315 -3.86 3.86 -22.94
N ALA A 316 -4.86 4.21 -22.14
CA ALA A 316 -6.14 4.71 -22.64
C ALA A 316 -6.01 6.04 -23.41
N VAL A 317 -4.99 6.85 -23.13
CA VAL A 317 -4.73 8.14 -23.79
C VAL A 317 -3.42 8.15 -24.58
N ALA A 318 -2.71 7.05 -24.61
CA ALA A 318 -1.42 6.92 -25.29
C ALA A 318 -1.57 6.84 -26.82
N ASP A 319 -0.47 7.02 -27.52
CA ASP A 319 -0.36 6.69 -28.92
C ASP A 319 -0.10 5.18 -29.06
N GLY A 320 -0.98 4.47 -29.77
CA GLY A 320 -0.90 3.04 -29.98
C GLY A 320 -1.84 2.20 -29.11
N GLN A 321 -1.46 0.95 -28.91
CA GLN A 321 -2.22 -0.04 -28.13
C GLN A 321 -1.31 -0.64 -27.06
N GLY A 322 -1.85 -0.80 -25.85
CA GLY A 322 -1.17 -1.44 -24.73
C GLY A 322 -1.97 -2.60 -24.16
N VAL A 323 -1.29 -3.56 -23.59
CA VAL A 323 -1.87 -4.75 -22.96
C VAL A 323 -1.52 -4.75 -21.47
N ILE A 324 -2.55 -4.75 -20.63
CA ILE A 324 -2.38 -4.79 -19.17
C ILE A 324 -2.86 -6.14 -18.66
N THR A 325 -1.94 -6.94 -18.14
CA THR A 325 -2.25 -8.25 -17.55
C THR A 325 -2.14 -8.20 -16.03
N GLU A 326 -3.22 -8.54 -15.33
CA GLU A 326 -3.28 -8.57 -13.87
C GLU A 326 -3.14 -10.02 -13.38
N THR A 327 -2.07 -10.32 -12.65
CA THR A 327 -1.80 -11.67 -12.15
C THR A 327 -1.87 -11.81 -10.63
N VAL A 328 -2.02 -10.69 -9.91
CA VAL A 328 -2.01 -10.68 -8.44
C VAL A 328 -3.43 -10.68 -7.86
N PHE A 329 -4.32 -9.85 -8.40
CA PHE A 329 -5.71 -9.74 -7.95
C PHE A 329 -6.68 -9.85 -9.12
N GLU A 330 -7.35 -10.96 -9.24
CA GLU A 330 -8.17 -11.37 -10.39
C GLU A 330 -9.31 -10.40 -10.73
N ASN A 331 -9.84 -9.68 -9.75
CA ASN A 331 -11.00 -8.77 -9.92
C ASN A 331 -10.60 -7.28 -9.96
N ARG A 332 -9.34 -6.96 -10.23
CA ARG A 332 -8.84 -5.58 -10.11
C ARG A 332 -8.99 -4.76 -11.40
N PHE A 333 -10.17 -4.82 -12.04
CA PHE A 333 -10.49 -4.05 -13.24
C PHE A 333 -11.77 -3.21 -13.14
N MET A 334 -12.29 -2.97 -11.94
CA MET A 334 -13.53 -2.20 -11.74
C MET A 334 -13.42 -0.77 -12.28
N HIS A 335 -12.25 -0.17 -12.25
CA HIS A 335 -11.99 1.16 -12.82
C HIS A 335 -12.16 1.23 -14.34
N VAL A 336 -12.05 0.10 -15.04
CA VAL A 336 -12.21 0.06 -16.51
C VAL A 336 -13.60 0.48 -16.95
N LEU A 337 -14.65 0.06 -16.23
CA LEU A 337 -16.03 0.47 -16.54
C LEU A 337 -16.22 1.98 -16.42
N GLU A 338 -15.60 2.58 -15.41
CA GLU A 338 -15.63 4.03 -15.22
C GLU A 338 -14.84 4.79 -16.29
N LEU A 339 -13.68 4.25 -16.69
CA LEU A 339 -12.90 4.80 -17.81
C LEU A 339 -13.66 4.71 -19.14
N GLN A 340 -14.39 3.62 -19.39
CA GLN A 340 -15.26 3.47 -20.57
C GLN A 340 -16.37 4.54 -20.58
N ARG A 341 -16.93 4.92 -19.42
CA ARG A 341 -17.87 6.04 -19.29
C ARG A 341 -17.26 7.38 -19.73
N MET A 342 -15.95 7.53 -19.61
CA MET A 342 -15.20 8.70 -20.05
C MET A 342 -14.74 8.60 -21.52
N GLY A 343 -15.09 7.54 -22.22
CA GLY A 343 -14.79 7.33 -23.65
C GLY A 343 -13.50 6.53 -23.91
N ALA A 344 -12.94 5.85 -22.91
CA ALA A 344 -11.80 4.96 -23.13
C ALA A 344 -12.19 3.73 -23.97
N ASP A 345 -11.30 3.32 -24.87
CA ASP A 345 -11.45 2.11 -25.68
C ASP A 345 -10.63 0.97 -25.05
N ILE A 346 -11.28 0.25 -24.15
CA ILE A 346 -10.68 -0.85 -23.40
C ILE A 346 -11.56 -2.09 -23.53
N THR A 347 -10.96 -3.22 -23.89
CA THR A 347 -11.62 -4.53 -23.93
C THR A 347 -11.00 -5.44 -22.88
N LEU A 348 -11.84 -6.01 -22.01
CA LEU A 348 -11.43 -6.99 -21.00
C LEU A 348 -11.60 -8.42 -21.51
N LYS A 349 -10.57 -9.25 -21.36
CA LYS A 349 -10.61 -10.70 -21.60
C LYS A 349 -9.88 -11.42 -20.45
N GLY A 350 -10.62 -12.09 -19.59
CA GLY A 350 -10.07 -12.73 -18.42
C GLY A 350 -9.35 -11.73 -17.52
N ASN A 351 -8.08 -11.96 -17.28
CA ASN A 351 -7.20 -11.11 -16.47
C ASN A 351 -6.44 -10.04 -17.29
N THR A 352 -6.87 -9.76 -18.51
CA THR A 352 -6.15 -8.87 -19.42
C THR A 352 -7.05 -7.77 -19.95
N ALA A 353 -6.55 -6.53 -19.92
CA ALA A 353 -7.15 -5.35 -20.53
C ALA A 353 -6.38 -4.99 -21.81
N PHE A 354 -7.08 -4.89 -22.92
CA PHE A 354 -6.56 -4.41 -24.20
C PHE A 354 -6.99 -2.95 -24.36
N CYS A 355 -6.01 -2.04 -24.26
CA CYS A 355 -6.24 -0.61 -24.28
C CYS A 355 -5.82 -0.05 -25.64
N LYS A 356 -6.76 0.53 -26.39
CA LYS A 356 -6.47 1.30 -27.58
C LYS A 356 -6.52 2.78 -27.21
N GLY A 357 -5.41 3.48 -27.36
CA GLY A 357 -5.33 4.89 -27.02
C GLY A 357 -6.32 5.74 -27.83
N VAL A 358 -7.06 6.60 -27.13
CA VAL A 358 -7.96 7.59 -27.76
C VAL A 358 -7.32 8.98 -27.70
N SER A 359 -7.68 9.84 -28.64
CA SER A 359 -7.17 11.21 -28.70
C SER A 359 -7.67 12.08 -27.55
N THR A 360 -8.85 11.76 -27.00
CA THR A 360 -9.50 12.57 -25.97
C THR A 360 -10.44 11.70 -25.14
N LEU A 361 -10.35 11.83 -23.81
CA LEU A 361 -11.38 11.39 -22.87
C LEU A 361 -12.37 12.55 -22.65
N THR A 362 -13.57 12.23 -22.22
CA THR A 362 -14.63 13.19 -21.90
C THR A 362 -14.93 13.13 -20.39
N GLY A 363 -14.99 14.29 -19.75
CA GLY A 363 -15.38 14.38 -18.34
C GLY A 363 -16.77 13.82 -18.08
N ALA A 364 -16.90 13.09 -16.99
CA ALA A 364 -18.16 12.46 -16.56
C ALA A 364 -18.19 12.29 -15.04
N PRO A 365 -19.36 12.08 -14.42
CA PRO A 365 -19.45 11.55 -13.07
C PRO A 365 -18.96 10.10 -13.05
N VAL A 366 -18.01 9.78 -12.17
CA VAL A 366 -17.41 8.45 -12.00
C VAL A 366 -17.29 8.09 -10.51
N MET A 367 -17.24 6.82 -10.22
CA MET A 367 -17.21 6.32 -8.84
C MET A 367 -15.88 5.64 -8.51
N ALA A 368 -15.27 6.08 -7.43
CA ALA A 368 -14.12 5.38 -6.84
C ALA A 368 -14.56 4.02 -6.25
N THR A 369 -13.74 2.97 -6.44
CA THR A 369 -14.05 1.60 -6.04
C THR A 369 -12.93 0.89 -5.27
N ASP A 370 -11.69 1.22 -5.56
CA ASP A 370 -10.47 0.65 -4.97
C ASP A 370 -9.54 1.80 -4.58
N LEU A 371 -8.90 1.71 -3.45
CA LEU A 371 -8.10 2.82 -2.89
C LEU A 371 -6.96 3.29 -3.82
N ARG A 372 -6.25 2.39 -4.49
CA ARG A 372 -5.17 2.75 -5.43
C ARG A 372 -5.70 2.93 -6.85
N ALA A 373 -6.58 2.03 -7.29
CA ALA A 373 -7.18 2.11 -8.62
C ALA A 373 -8.02 3.38 -8.82
N SER A 374 -8.65 3.88 -7.76
CA SER A 374 -9.46 5.10 -7.86
C SER A 374 -8.66 6.36 -8.18
N ALA A 375 -7.37 6.39 -7.86
CA ALA A 375 -6.49 7.47 -8.31
C ALA A 375 -6.41 7.55 -9.84
N SER A 376 -6.59 6.42 -10.55
CA SER A 376 -6.64 6.40 -12.01
C SER A 376 -7.77 7.29 -12.57
N LEU A 377 -8.90 7.36 -11.89
CA LEU A 377 -10.03 8.22 -12.30
C LEU A 377 -9.69 9.70 -12.15
N VAL A 378 -8.90 10.04 -11.13
CA VAL A 378 -8.36 11.40 -10.97
C VAL A 378 -7.42 11.72 -12.13
N LEU A 379 -6.51 10.82 -12.46
CA LEU A 379 -5.58 10.97 -13.58
C LEU A 379 -6.33 11.13 -14.91
N ALA A 380 -7.36 10.32 -15.15
CA ALA A 380 -8.21 10.43 -16.32
C ALA A 380 -8.91 11.81 -16.38
N GLY A 381 -9.39 12.31 -15.23
CA GLY A 381 -9.96 13.64 -15.12
C GLY A 381 -9.00 14.78 -15.48
N LEU A 382 -7.69 14.61 -15.19
CA LEU A 382 -6.67 15.62 -15.54
C LEU A 382 -6.47 15.79 -17.04
N VAL A 383 -6.81 14.80 -17.84
CA VAL A 383 -6.64 14.81 -19.31
C VAL A 383 -7.97 14.84 -20.08
N ALA A 384 -9.10 14.64 -19.40
CA ALA A 384 -10.40 14.66 -20.01
C ALA A 384 -10.81 16.07 -20.43
N LYS A 385 -11.55 16.16 -21.54
CA LYS A 385 -12.20 17.40 -21.95
C LYS A 385 -13.45 17.65 -21.11
N GLY A 386 -13.57 18.81 -20.54
CA GLY A 386 -14.66 19.18 -19.65
C GLY A 386 -14.38 18.87 -18.18
N GLN A 387 -15.44 18.64 -17.42
CA GLN A 387 -15.35 18.43 -15.98
C GLN A 387 -15.62 16.96 -15.61
N THR A 388 -14.77 16.40 -14.78
CA THR A 388 -14.95 15.07 -14.17
C THR A 388 -15.32 15.25 -12.70
N VAL A 389 -16.30 14.49 -12.23
CA VAL A 389 -16.70 14.43 -10.83
C VAL A 389 -16.41 13.02 -10.31
N VAL A 390 -15.46 12.89 -9.37
CA VAL A 390 -15.15 11.61 -8.74
C VAL A 390 -15.88 11.50 -7.42
N GLU A 391 -16.78 10.53 -7.32
CA GLU A 391 -17.55 10.23 -6.12
C GLU A 391 -16.91 9.13 -5.29
N ARG A 392 -17.35 8.96 -4.04
CA ARG A 392 -16.83 7.96 -3.08
C ARG A 392 -15.33 8.09 -2.81
N ILE A 393 -14.85 9.31 -2.71
CA ILE A 393 -13.42 9.62 -2.59
C ILE A 393 -12.80 9.15 -1.26
N TYR A 394 -13.62 8.69 -0.30
CA TYR A 394 -13.10 8.02 0.89
C TYR A 394 -12.21 6.81 0.56
N HIS A 395 -12.37 6.19 -0.62
CA HIS A 395 -11.44 5.17 -1.11
C HIS A 395 -10.07 5.77 -1.42
N ILE A 396 -10.03 6.96 -2.02
CA ILE A 396 -8.78 7.67 -2.33
C ILE A 396 -8.08 8.11 -1.04
N ASP A 397 -8.83 8.66 -0.08
CA ASP A 397 -8.32 9.13 1.22
C ASP A 397 -7.70 8.02 2.09
N ARG A 398 -7.92 6.76 1.73
CA ARG A 398 -7.25 5.62 2.35
C ARG A 398 -5.83 5.41 1.86
N GLY A 399 -5.49 5.90 0.68
CA GLY A 399 -4.22 5.62 0.02
C GLY A 399 -3.40 6.83 -0.43
N TYR A 400 -4.01 8.01 -0.48
CA TYR A 400 -3.36 9.24 -0.92
C TYR A 400 -3.64 10.39 0.04
N GLU A 401 -2.60 10.99 0.54
CA GLU A 401 -2.67 12.14 1.43
C GLU A 401 -2.96 13.40 0.63
N CYS A 402 -4.15 13.99 0.84
CA CYS A 402 -4.59 15.25 0.22
C CYS A 402 -4.22 15.35 -1.28
N ILE A 403 -4.66 14.35 -2.08
CA ILE A 403 -4.31 14.25 -3.50
C ILE A 403 -4.63 15.53 -4.27
N GLU A 404 -5.75 16.20 -3.94
CA GLU A 404 -6.15 17.44 -4.56
C GLU A 404 -5.17 18.59 -4.29
N GLU A 405 -4.63 18.69 -3.08
CA GLU A 405 -3.69 19.75 -2.71
C GLU A 405 -2.35 19.57 -3.43
N LYS A 406 -1.83 18.34 -3.48
CA LYS A 406 -0.58 18.03 -4.19
C LYS A 406 -0.73 18.25 -5.70
N LEU A 407 -1.85 17.87 -6.30
CA LEU A 407 -2.11 18.13 -7.70
C LEU A 407 -2.30 19.63 -7.99
N GLN A 408 -2.92 20.40 -7.08
CA GLN A 408 -2.99 21.87 -7.19
C GLN A 408 -1.60 22.50 -7.17
N GLN A 409 -0.68 22.02 -6.33
CA GLN A 409 0.71 22.49 -6.33
C GLN A 409 1.41 22.25 -7.68
N LEU A 410 0.99 21.23 -8.42
CA LEU A 410 1.47 20.94 -9.78
C LEU A 410 0.66 21.68 -10.87
N GLY A 411 -0.27 22.54 -10.52
CA GLY A 411 -1.03 23.39 -11.45
C GLY A 411 -2.36 22.79 -11.91
N ALA A 412 -2.80 21.67 -11.38
CA ALA A 412 -4.08 21.06 -11.74
C ALA A 412 -5.28 21.90 -11.24
N GLN A 413 -6.35 21.92 -12.01
CA GLN A 413 -7.64 22.45 -11.59
C GLN A 413 -8.48 21.33 -10.97
N ILE A 414 -8.31 21.14 -9.71
CA ILE A 414 -8.99 20.12 -8.91
C ILE A 414 -9.41 20.72 -7.58
N ARG A 415 -10.56 20.35 -7.08
CA ARG A 415 -11.05 20.77 -5.77
C ARG A 415 -11.91 19.71 -5.12
N ARG A 416 -11.86 19.67 -3.81
CA ARG A 416 -12.77 18.88 -2.98
C ARG A 416 -14.03 19.70 -2.73
N VAL A 417 -15.20 19.12 -2.92
CA VAL A 417 -16.49 19.75 -2.70
C VAL A 417 -17.39 18.84 -1.88
N PRO A 418 -18.19 19.37 -0.96
CA PRO A 418 -19.19 18.57 -0.27
C PRO A 418 -20.25 18.05 -1.24
N SER A 419 -20.80 16.86 -0.94
CA SER A 419 -21.88 16.26 -1.75
C SER A 419 -23.23 16.90 -1.47
#